data_f869cc1273af89c724bd310570033959
#
_entry.id   f869cc1273af89c724bd310570033959
#
_cell.length_a   1.000
_cell.length_b   1.000
_cell.length_c   1.000
_cell.angle_alpha   90.00
_cell.angle_beta   90.00
_cell.angle_gamma   90.00
#
_symmetry.space_group_name_H-M   'P 1'
#
loop_
_entity.id
_entity.type
_entity.pdbx_description
1 polymer ?
#
loop_
_entity_poly.entity_id
_entity_poly.type
_entity_poly.pdbx_seq_one_letter_code
_entity_poly.pdbx_strand_id
1 'polypeptide(L)'
;MTFNDVIDNWQNWQRSLPSPYPVQPPSILEKLVKSSGVYEPDEPRPSFDARLAEFTDSTILQLPENMRSAILGRHSYSPVWRRKFVSLGSEWSMYYSSARVSIMAAVDRFEKRKA
;
A
#
# COMPACT_ATOMS: atom_id res chain seq x y z
N MET A 1 -17.55 -1.34 -3.20
CA MET A 1 -16.15 -0.91 -2.96
C MET A 1 -15.43 -0.77 -4.30
N THR A 2 -14.79 0.34 -4.53
CA THR A 2 -14.04 0.57 -5.76
C THR A 2 -12.60 0.11 -5.64
N PHE A 3 -11.92 -0.05 -6.77
CA PHE A 3 -10.48 -0.37 -6.76
C PHE A 3 -9.66 0.68 -6.01
N ASN A 4 -9.99 1.96 -6.15
CA ASN A 4 -9.32 3.03 -5.41
C ASN A 4 -9.48 2.87 -3.90
N ASP A 5 -10.66 2.48 -3.43
CA ASP A 5 -10.89 2.21 -2.00
C ASP A 5 -10.01 1.08 -1.49
N VAL A 6 -9.87 0.01 -2.27
CA VAL A 6 -9.01 -1.15 -1.92
C VAL A 6 -7.55 -0.73 -1.87
N ILE A 7 -7.09 0.02 -2.84
CA ILE A 7 -5.70 0.47 -2.90
C ILE A 7 -5.39 1.48 -1.79
N ASP A 8 -6.28 2.43 -1.52
CA ASP A 8 -6.11 3.40 -0.43
C ASP A 8 -6.03 2.69 0.93
N ASN A 9 -6.89 1.71 1.15
CA ASN A 9 -6.86 0.89 2.37
C ASN A 9 -5.53 0.15 2.52
N TRP A 10 -5.04 -0.47 1.45
CA TRP A 10 -3.77 -1.18 1.42
C TRP A 10 -2.58 -0.23 1.65
N GLN A 11 -2.58 0.94 1.02
CA GLN A 11 -1.53 1.95 1.21
C GLN A 11 -1.48 2.47 2.65
N ASN A 12 -2.63 2.74 3.25
CA ASN A 12 -2.72 3.17 4.65
C ASN A 12 -2.19 2.10 5.60
N TRP A 13 -2.51 0.85 5.34
CA TRP A 13 -1.97 -0.28 6.09
C TRP A 13 -0.45 -0.38 5.94
N GLN A 14 0.08 -0.24 4.73
CA GLN A 14 1.52 -0.27 4.49
C GLN A 14 2.26 0.83 5.26
N ARG A 15 1.71 2.03 5.32
CA ARG A 15 2.29 3.14 6.08
C ARG A 15 2.31 2.89 7.58
N SER A 16 1.41 2.05 8.09
CA SER A 16 1.36 1.69 9.49
C SER A 16 2.39 0.64 9.89
N LEU A 17 2.95 -0.09 8.93
CA LEU A 17 3.94 -1.13 9.20
C LEU A 17 5.30 -0.51 9.57
N PRO A 18 6.04 -1.15 10.49
CA PRO A 18 7.39 -0.71 10.78
C PRO A 18 8.26 -0.81 9.53
N SER A 19 9.04 0.24 9.26
CA SER A 19 9.99 0.24 8.16
C SER A 19 11.02 -0.87 8.34
N PRO A 20 11.33 -1.67 7.29
CA PRO A 20 12.41 -2.65 7.35
C PRO A 20 13.79 -2.00 7.42
N TYR A 21 13.87 -0.70 7.18
CA TYR A 21 15.13 0.05 7.29
C TYR A 21 15.26 0.60 8.70
N PRO A 22 16.50 0.71 9.24
CA PRO A 22 16.70 1.31 10.56
C PRO A 22 16.11 2.73 10.53
N VAL A 23 15.19 2.96 11.46
CA VAL A 23 14.59 4.29 11.64
C VAL A 23 15.69 5.23 12.06
N GLN A 24 15.90 6.30 11.31
CA GLN A 24 16.79 7.37 11.77
C GLN A 24 16.26 7.91 13.09
N PRO A 25 17.13 8.14 14.08
CA PRO A 25 16.68 8.72 15.32
C PRO A 25 15.99 10.05 15.04
N PRO A 26 14.87 10.33 15.73
CA PRO A 26 14.15 11.59 15.52
C PRO A 26 15.10 12.76 15.73
N SER A 27 14.97 13.79 14.91
CA SER A 27 15.78 14.99 15.04
C SER A 27 15.60 15.60 16.45
N ILE A 28 16.59 16.33 16.90
CA ILE A 28 16.53 17.05 18.20
C ILE A 28 15.29 17.93 18.30
N LEU A 29 14.89 18.54 17.18
CA LEU A 29 13.66 19.34 17.08
C LEU A 29 12.40 18.51 17.35
N GLU A 30 12.29 17.31 16.81
CA GLU A 30 11.16 16.43 17.08
C GLU A 30 11.10 15.99 18.54
N LYS A 31 12.26 15.73 19.16
CA LYS A 31 12.33 15.42 20.59
C LYS A 31 11.89 16.60 21.45
N LEU A 32 12.27 17.82 21.08
CA LEU A 32 11.88 19.02 21.78
C LEU A 32 10.38 19.28 21.68
N VAL A 33 9.80 19.10 20.49
CA VAL A 33 8.36 19.24 20.28
C VAL A 33 7.59 18.22 21.12
N LYS A 34 8.04 16.97 21.16
CA LYS A 34 7.41 15.92 21.98
C LYS A 34 7.53 16.20 23.48
N SER A 35 8.64 16.76 23.93
CA SER A 35 8.88 17.03 25.36
C SER A 35 8.20 18.33 25.84
N SER A 36 7.86 19.26 24.97
CA SER A 36 7.27 20.53 25.33
C SER A 36 5.75 20.50 25.54
N GLY A 37 5.11 19.35 25.32
CA GLY A 37 3.66 19.22 25.48
C GLY A 37 2.81 19.94 24.43
N VAL A 38 3.45 20.51 23.41
CA VAL A 38 2.78 21.16 22.26
C VAL A 38 2.38 20.11 21.23
N TYR A 39 2.44 18.86 21.58
CA TYR A 39 1.94 17.76 20.75
C TYR A 39 0.43 17.89 20.66
N GLU A 40 -0.07 18.27 19.50
CA GLU A 40 -1.51 18.17 19.25
C GLU A 40 -1.87 16.69 19.30
N PRO A 41 -2.73 16.29 20.26
CA PRO A 41 -3.18 14.91 20.28
C PRO A 41 -4.01 14.66 19.04
N ASP A 42 -3.63 13.65 18.29
CA ASP A 42 -4.50 12.94 17.39
C ASP A 42 -4.93 13.68 16.13
N GLU A 43 -4.02 13.79 15.18
CA GLU A 43 -4.48 13.58 13.82
C GLU A 43 -5.18 12.22 13.80
N PRO A 44 -6.48 12.18 13.40
CA PRO A 44 -7.16 10.91 13.30
C PRO A 44 -6.34 10.00 12.39
N ARG A 45 -5.84 8.92 12.93
CA ARG A 45 -5.17 7.89 12.15
C ARG A 45 -6.14 7.46 11.08
N PRO A 46 -5.74 7.46 9.78
CA PRO A 46 -6.64 6.96 8.76
C PRO A 46 -7.07 5.55 9.15
N SER A 47 -8.37 5.36 9.31
CA SER A 47 -8.90 4.04 9.60
C SER A 47 -8.70 3.15 8.38
N PHE A 48 -8.18 1.96 8.58
CA PHE A 48 -8.03 0.97 7.53
C PHE A 48 -8.49 -0.39 8.06
N ASP A 49 -8.95 -1.23 7.14
CA ASP A 49 -9.26 -2.61 7.44
C ASP A 49 -8.01 -3.46 7.24
N ALA A 50 -7.39 -3.88 8.34
CA ALA A 50 -6.15 -4.64 8.32
C ALA A 50 -6.32 -6.00 7.62
N ARG A 51 -7.45 -6.68 7.81
CA ARG A 51 -7.70 -7.98 7.17
C ARG A 51 -7.81 -7.85 5.66
N LEU A 52 -8.54 -6.85 5.20
CA LEU A 52 -8.65 -6.57 3.78
C LEU A 52 -7.29 -6.18 3.20
N ALA A 53 -6.52 -5.36 3.90
CA ALA A 53 -5.21 -4.94 3.45
C ALA A 53 -4.23 -6.10 3.35
N GLU A 54 -4.19 -6.98 4.33
CA GLU A 54 -3.35 -8.19 4.31
C GLU A 54 -3.74 -9.11 3.16
N PHE A 55 -5.03 -9.29 2.94
CA PHE A 55 -5.54 -10.09 1.83
C PHE A 55 -5.16 -9.46 0.48
N THR A 56 -5.29 -8.13 0.35
CA THR A 56 -4.90 -7.40 -0.86
C THR A 56 -3.40 -7.57 -1.11
N ASP A 57 -2.57 -7.44 -0.09
CA ASP A 57 -1.13 -7.63 -0.19
C ASP A 57 -0.76 -9.03 -0.67
N SER A 58 -1.36 -10.06 -0.08
CA SER A 58 -1.15 -11.46 -0.50
C SER A 58 -1.58 -11.68 -1.95
N THR A 59 -2.68 -11.07 -2.37
CA THR A 59 -3.18 -11.16 -3.75
C THR A 59 -2.19 -10.52 -4.73
N ILE A 60 -1.68 -9.35 -4.39
CA ILE A 60 -0.69 -8.64 -5.21
C ILE A 60 0.59 -9.50 -5.35
N LEU A 61 1.06 -10.09 -4.26
CA LEU A 61 2.27 -10.92 -4.28
C LEU A 61 2.10 -12.21 -5.09
N GLN A 62 0.89 -12.68 -5.30
CA GLN A 62 0.59 -13.86 -6.11
C GLN A 62 0.41 -13.55 -7.60
N LEU A 63 0.36 -12.28 -7.98
CA LEU A 63 0.22 -11.89 -9.38
C LEU A 63 1.49 -12.25 -10.18
N PRO A 64 1.34 -12.51 -11.51
CA PRO A 64 2.50 -12.60 -12.40
C PRO A 64 3.40 -11.37 -12.27
N GLU A 65 4.69 -11.53 -12.49
CA GLU A 65 5.69 -10.49 -12.24
C GLU A 65 5.36 -9.16 -12.92
N ASN A 66 4.94 -9.20 -14.20
CA ASN A 66 4.62 -7.96 -14.93
C ASN A 66 3.41 -7.24 -14.34
N MET A 67 2.38 -7.97 -13.97
CA MET A 67 1.18 -7.42 -13.32
C MET A 67 1.52 -6.84 -11.94
N ARG A 68 2.30 -7.58 -11.16
CA ARG A 68 2.78 -7.15 -9.84
C ARG A 68 3.62 -5.88 -9.96
N SER A 69 4.53 -5.81 -10.94
CA SER A 69 5.36 -4.63 -11.20
C SER A 69 4.53 -3.42 -11.58
N ALA A 70 3.45 -3.60 -12.34
CA ALA A 70 2.55 -2.51 -12.71
C ALA A 70 1.82 -1.94 -11.50
N ILE A 71 1.33 -2.79 -10.60
CA ILE A 71 0.63 -2.36 -9.39
C ILE A 71 1.60 -1.76 -8.36
N LEU A 72 2.67 -2.47 -8.04
CA LEU A 72 3.59 -2.04 -7.00
C LEU A 72 4.43 -0.83 -7.44
N GLY A 73 4.78 -0.75 -8.72
CA GLY A 73 5.51 0.41 -9.25
C GLY A 73 4.70 1.69 -9.21
N ARG A 74 3.38 1.58 -9.37
CA ARG A 74 2.49 2.74 -9.34
C ARG A 74 2.06 3.13 -7.93
N HIS A 75 1.83 2.17 -7.04
CA HIS A 75 1.20 2.39 -5.73
C HIS A 75 2.13 2.14 -4.54
N SER A 76 3.28 1.54 -4.75
CA SER A 76 4.28 1.33 -3.69
C SER A 76 5.32 2.45 -3.70
N TYR A 77 5.86 2.74 -2.54
CA TYR A 77 6.95 3.72 -2.40
C TYR A 77 8.34 3.10 -2.61
N SER A 78 8.42 1.81 -2.95
CA SER A 78 9.70 1.13 -3.15
C SER A 78 10.37 1.54 -4.46
N PRO A 79 11.63 2.00 -4.43
CA PRO A 79 12.37 2.34 -5.66
C PRO A 79 12.59 1.14 -6.58
N VAL A 80 12.68 -0.07 -6.03
CA VAL A 80 12.87 -1.31 -6.80
C VAL A 80 11.67 -1.56 -7.71
N TRP A 81 10.45 -1.44 -7.18
CA TRP A 81 9.23 -1.64 -7.96
C TRP A 81 9.01 -0.53 -8.97
N ARG A 82 9.41 0.70 -8.63
CA ARG A 82 9.33 1.82 -9.57
C ARG A 82 10.23 1.58 -10.80
N ARG A 83 11.44 1.05 -10.61
CA ARG A 83 12.33 0.68 -11.71
C ARG A 83 11.74 -0.42 -12.58
N LYS A 84 11.15 -1.44 -11.97
CA LYS A 84 10.47 -2.52 -12.70
C LYS A 84 9.28 -2.01 -13.49
N PHE A 85 8.53 -1.07 -12.93
CA PHE A 85 7.42 -0.42 -13.62
C PHE A 85 7.90 0.32 -14.87
N VAL A 86 8.96 1.11 -14.76
CA VAL A 86 9.54 1.83 -15.90
C VAL A 86 10.00 0.87 -16.98
N SER A 87 10.54 -0.30 -16.62
CA SER A 87 10.99 -1.30 -17.58
C SER A 87 9.86 -1.95 -18.38
N LEU A 88 8.61 -1.85 -17.92
CA LEU A 88 7.44 -2.35 -18.67
C LEU A 88 7.14 -1.50 -19.92
N GLY A 89 7.65 -0.27 -19.98
CA GLY A 89 7.43 0.61 -21.12
C GLY A 89 5.96 0.96 -21.31
N SER A 90 5.53 1.08 -22.57
CA SER A 90 4.15 1.44 -22.91
C SER A 90 3.11 0.34 -22.59
N GLU A 91 3.53 -0.87 -22.29
CA GLU A 91 2.65 -2.00 -21.98
C GLU A 91 2.15 -1.98 -20.51
N TRP A 92 2.66 -1.08 -19.70
CA TRP A 92 2.30 -1.02 -18.28
C TRP A 92 0.79 -0.93 -18.04
N SER A 93 0.06 -0.19 -18.89
CA SER A 93 -1.38 0.00 -18.71
C SER A 93 -2.17 -1.29 -18.92
N MET A 94 -1.72 -2.15 -19.83
CA MET A 94 -2.32 -3.46 -20.06
C MET A 94 -2.13 -4.36 -18.84
N TYR A 95 -0.93 -4.44 -18.30
CA TYR A 95 -0.64 -5.21 -17.09
C TYR A 95 -1.34 -4.64 -15.87
N TYR A 96 -1.41 -3.33 -15.77
CA TYR A 96 -2.12 -2.65 -14.70
C TYR A 96 -3.62 -2.98 -14.71
N SER A 97 -4.26 -2.90 -15.87
CA SER A 97 -5.69 -3.23 -16.02
C SER A 97 -5.98 -4.69 -15.68
N SER A 98 -5.13 -5.61 -16.13
CA SER A 98 -5.26 -7.03 -15.83
C SER A 98 -5.10 -7.31 -14.33
N ALA A 99 -4.13 -6.66 -13.70
CA ALA A 99 -3.90 -6.78 -12.25
C ALA A 99 -5.09 -6.23 -11.46
N ARG A 100 -5.61 -5.09 -11.87
CA ARG A 100 -6.79 -4.47 -11.27
C ARG A 100 -7.99 -5.41 -11.26
N VAL A 101 -8.28 -6.02 -12.39
CA VAL A 101 -9.39 -6.99 -12.51
C VAL A 101 -9.16 -8.18 -11.60
N SER A 102 -7.96 -8.73 -11.55
CA SER A 102 -7.61 -9.87 -10.71
C SER A 102 -7.75 -9.55 -9.22
N ILE A 103 -7.28 -8.39 -8.80
CA ILE A 103 -7.39 -7.93 -7.41
C ILE A 103 -8.85 -7.76 -7.02
N MET A 104 -9.65 -7.09 -7.85
CA MET A 104 -11.06 -6.86 -7.55
C MET A 104 -11.86 -8.15 -7.52
N ALA A 105 -11.59 -9.09 -8.39
CA ALA A 105 -12.23 -10.41 -8.35
C ALA A 105 -11.92 -11.15 -7.05
N ALA A 106 -10.67 -11.07 -6.58
CA ALA A 106 -10.27 -11.69 -5.31
C ALA A 106 -10.90 -10.99 -4.12
N VAL A 107 -10.95 -9.66 -4.13
CA VAL A 107 -11.57 -8.87 -3.05
C VAL A 107 -13.07 -9.14 -2.97
N ASP A 108 -13.76 -9.23 -4.10
CA ASP A 108 -15.19 -9.57 -4.11
C ASP A 108 -15.46 -10.94 -3.46
N ARG A 109 -14.62 -11.93 -3.72
CA ARG A 109 -14.71 -13.24 -3.06
C ARG A 109 -14.44 -13.13 -1.56
N PHE A 110 -13.47 -12.34 -1.17
CA PHE A 110 -13.15 -12.11 0.24
C PHE A 110 -14.34 -11.46 0.98
N GLU A 111 -14.94 -10.45 0.40
CA GLU A 111 -16.10 -9.76 0.96
C GLU A 111 -17.30 -10.70 1.10
N LYS A 112 -17.54 -11.56 0.13
CA LYS A 112 -18.63 -12.57 0.18
C LYS A 112 -18.43 -13.58 1.30
N ARG A 113 -17.17 -13.98 1.58
CA ARG A 113 -16.86 -14.90 2.69
C ARG A 113 -17.04 -14.27 4.06
N LYS A 114 -16.94 -12.94 4.13
CA LYS A 114 -17.07 -12.20 5.38
C LYS A 114 -18.53 -11.98 5.78
N ALA A 115 -19.43 -12.09 4.85
CA ALA A 115 -20.86 -11.87 5.08
C ALA A 115 -21.51 -13.05 5.79
#